data_1d050c6171154d7a9948cbb794f23455
#
_entry.id   1d050c6171154d7a9948cbb794f23455
#
_cell.length_a   1.000
_cell.length_b   1.000
_cell.length_c   1.000
_cell.angle_alpha   90.00
_cell.angle_beta   90.00
_cell.angle_gamma   90.00
#
_symmetry.space_group_name_H-M   'P 1'
#
loop_
_entity.id
_entity.type
_entity.pdbx_description
1 polymer ?
#
loop_
_entity_poly.entity_id
_entity_poly.type
_entity_poly.pdbx_seq_one_letter_code
_entity_poly.pdbx_strand_id
1 'polypeptide(L)'
;MSGYLQRRTFAIISHPDAGKTTLTEKLLLFGGAIKMAGAVKGRKAARHATADWMRLEQERGISVTSSVMQFAYEGRVVNLLDTPGHEDFSEDTYRTLTAVDSALMVIDAAKGVEERTIKLMEVCQLRKTPIMTFINKSDRDGREPIELIDEIETVLGIECAPVTWPIGMGRTFRGVFHLLEDHVYLYQRGDRNRISEIVCLDILDSEKEIGPDAGTLMEEVEIVRGASPIFEQSLYLAGEQTPVFFGSAIHNIGVRELLHAFVEYAPGPQPRITTGRTVEPEEEKLTGFVFKIQANMDPAHRDRMAFMRICSGTYEPGMRLYHNRLGREFRVSDAITFLASDRQHTDRAYAGDIIGLHNHGTINIGDSFSQGEKLIFTGIPNFAPELFRRAVLSEPLKLKALKRGLAQLCEEGATQLFQPLTNNDLILGAIGPLQFDVAAFRLRDEYGVDCQFEPVKVNTVRWITATDEKLLLKFKRRLMANLANDHLGRLVYLAPSTVSLNLTKERWPDVDFRATQENVG
;
A
#
# COMPACT_ATOMS: atom_id res chain seq x y z
N MET A 1 -5.25 -20.99 21.23
CA MET A 1 -5.50 -19.56 20.91
C MET A 1 -6.05 -19.52 19.50
N SER A 2 -7.09 -18.74 19.25
CA SER A 2 -7.63 -18.58 17.89
C SER A 2 -6.57 -18.01 16.96
N GLY A 3 -6.35 -18.62 15.81
CA GLY A 3 -5.24 -18.29 14.91
C GLY A 3 -5.20 -16.83 14.44
N TYR A 4 -6.35 -16.13 14.38
CA TYR A 4 -6.44 -14.73 13.96
C TYR A 4 -5.81 -13.75 14.96
N LEU A 5 -5.83 -14.02 16.28
CA LEU A 5 -5.23 -13.15 17.31
C LEU A 5 -3.71 -13.00 17.17
N GLN A 6 -3.06 -13.93 16.47
CA GLN A 6 -1.63 -13.88 16.22
C GLN A 6 -1.26 -13.02 15.00
N ARG A 7 -2.23 -12.53 14.22
CA ARG A 7 -1.98 -11.77 12.99
C ARG A 7 -1.77 -10.30 13.26
N ARG A 8 -0.76 -9.74 12.59
CA ARG A 8 -0.49 -8.31 12.51
C ARG A 8 -0.33 -7.94 11.05
N THR A 9 -1.20 -7.08 10.54
CA THR A 9 -1.22 -6.73 9.11
C THR A 9 -1.10 -5.24 8.95
N PHE A 10 -0.02 -4.80 8.32
CA PHE A 10 0.27 -3.38 8.16
C PHE A 10 0.84 -3.03 6.80
N ALA A 11 0.67 -1.76 6.43
CA ALA A 11 1.31 -1.16 5.27
C ALA A 11 2.43 -0.23 5.69
N ILE A 12 3.54 -0.24 4.96
CA ILE A 12 4.57 0.79 5.09
C ILE A 12 4.26 1.90 4.10
N ILE A 13 4.12 3.12 4.62
CA ILE A 13 3.81 4.33 3.85
C ILE A 13 4.88 5.40 4.07
N SER A 14 5.21 6.15 3.04
CA SER A 14 6.19 7.23 3.09
C SER A 14 6.12 8.09 1.84
N HIS A 15 6.80 9.24 1.89
CA HIS A 15 7.20 9.93 0.67
C HIS A 15 8.32 9.17 -0.08
N PRO A 16 8.58 9.48 -1.36
CA PRO A 16 9.70 8.92 -2.11
C PRO A 16 11.03 9.18 -1.39
N ASP A 17 11.94 8.20 -1.46
CA ASP A 17 13.29 8.26 -0.88
C ASP A 17 13.38 8.31 0.66
N ALA A 18 12.31 8.22 1.43
CA ALA A 18 12.37 8.14 2.89
C ALA A 18 13.11 6.89 3.40
N GLY A 19 13.37 5.93 2.53
CA GLY A 19 14.05 4.67 2.87
C GLY A 19 13.10 3.52 3.18
N LYS A 20 11.85 3.60 2.70
CA LYS A 20 10.81 2.59 2.88
C LYS A 20 11.27 1.18 2.48
N THR A 21 11.71 0.99 1.23
CA THR A 21 12.18 -0.30 0.71
C THR A 21 13.36 -0.85 1.53
N THR A 22 14.28 0.02 1.96
CA THR A 22 15.38 -0.38 2.85
C THR A 22 14.84 -0.86 4.20
N LEU A 23 13.88 -0.15 4.79
CA LEU A 23 13.26 -0.55 6.07
C LEU A 23 12.51 -1.87 5.92
N THR A 24 11.75 -2.06 4.84
CA THR A 24 11.07 -3.32 4.50
C THR A 24 12.04 -4.50 4.51
N GLU A 25 13.19 -4.39 3.83
CA GLU A 25 14.22 -5.43 3.83
C GLU A 25 14.79 -5.70 5.23
N LYS A 26 14.96 -4.65 6.04
CA LYS A 26 15.47 -4.82 7.40
C LYS A 26 14.44 -5.50 8.32
N LEU A 27 13.18 -5.17 8.20
CA LEU A 27 12.11 -5.87 8.93
C LEU A 27 12.07 -7.37 8.58
N LEU A 28 12.21 -7.71 7.28
CA LEU A 28 12.32 -9.10 6.82
C LEU A 28 13.60 -9.80 7.36
N LEU A 29 14.71 -9.08 7.45
CA LEU A 29 15.96 -9.59 8.00
C LEU A 29 15.84 -9.89 9.49
N PHE A 30 15.29 -8.98 10.29
CA PHE A 30 15.04 -9.17 11.71
C PHE A 30 13.98 -10.26 11.97
N GLY A 31 12.96 -10.35 11.11
CA GLY A 31 11.98 -11.44 11.13
C GLY A 31 12.53 -12.79 10.66
N GLY A 32 13.80 -12.87 10.25
CA GLY A 32 14.43 -14.11 9.79
C GLY A 32 13.92 -14.62 8.44
N ALA A 33 13.09 -13.84 7.74
CA ALA A 33 12.53 -14.20 6.44
C ALA A 33 13.58 -14.15 5.31
N ILE A 34 14.60 -13.31 5.46
CA ILE A 34 15.77 -13.25 4.59
C ILE A 34 17.06 -13.38 5.42
N LYS A 35 18.10 -13.99 4.83
CA LYS A 35 19.39 -14.19 5.53
C LYS A 35 20.33 -12.99 5.38
N MET A 36 20.11 -12.15 4.38
CA MET A 36 20.96 -10.99 4.07
C MET A 36 20.14 -9.98 3.27
N ALA A 37 20.11 -8.73 3.70
CA ALA A 37 19.44 -7.66 2.97
C ALA A 37 20.19 -7.36 1.66
N GLY A 38 19.45 -7.05 0.58
CA GLY A 38 20.00 -6.82 -0.75
C GLY A 38 20.57 -8.07 -1.45
N ALA A 39 20.23 -9.27 -0.96
CA ALA A 39 20.70 -10.53 -1.53
C ALA A 39 19.64 -11.17 -2.44
N VAL A 40 19.55 -10.72 -3.68
CA VAL A 40 18.94 -11.53 -4.74
C VAL A 40 20.05 -12.34 -5.42
N LYS A 41 19.88 -13.66 -5.46
CA LYS A 41 20.78 -14.56 -6.19
C LYS A 41 20.74 -14.25 -7.70
N GLY A 42 21.76 -13.55 -8.19
CA GLY A 42 21.99 -13.35 -9.61
C GLY A 42 23.44 -12.98 -9.89
N ARG A 43 24.11 -13.76 -10.75
CA ARG A 43 25.47 -13.48 -11.22
C ARG A 43 25.49 -12.08 -11.87
N LYS A 44 26.33 -11.17 -11.35
CA LYS A 44 26.71 -9.88 -11.97
C LYS A 44 25.64 -8.76 -12.05
N ALA A 45 24.59 -8.74 -11.27
CA ALA A 45 23.69 -7.59 -11.24
C ALA A 45 23.84 -6.80 -9.92
N ALA A 46 23.59 -5.50 -9.98
CA ALA A 46 23.45 -4.67 -8.80
C ALA A 46 22.44 -5.31 -7.83
N ARG A 47 22.67 -5.17 -6.52
CA ARG A 47 21.79 -5.72 -5.50
C ARG A 47 20.44 -5.00 -5.57
N HIS A 48 19.37 -5.74 -5.86
CA HIS A 48 18.01 -5.22 -5.90
C HIS A 48 17.25 -5.62 -4.64
N ALA A 49 16.29 -4.79 -4.25
CA ALA A 49 15.43 -5.04 -3.10
C ALA A 49 14.51 -6.26 -3.33
N THR A 50 14.22 -7.03 -2.28
CA THR A 50 13.31 -8.18 -2.35
C THR A 50 11.88 -7.77 -2.72
N ALA A 51 11.49 -6.52 -2.38
CA ALA A 51 10.19 -5.93 -2.71
C ALA A 51 10.06 -5.53 -4.18
N ASP A 52 11.17 -5.14 -4.85
CA ASP A 52 11.18 -4.64 -6.23
C ASP A 52 11.43 -5.82 -7.20
N TRP A 53 10.37 -6.47 -7.62
CA TRP A 53 10.45 -7.67 -8.46
C TRP A 53 10.36 -7.37 -9.95
N MET A 54 9.77 -6.23 -10.37
CA MET A 54 9.69 -5.85 -11.77
C MET A 54 11.03 -5.29 -12.27
N ARG A 55 11.40 -5.67 -13.50
CA ARG A 55 12.62 -5.16 -14.14
C ARG A 55 12.65 -3.63 -14.21
N LEU A 56 11.50 -2.99 -14.42
CA LEU A 56 11.37 -1.53 -14.45
C LEU A 56 11.67 -0.90 -13.08
N GLU A 57 11.19 -1.52 -11.99
CA GLU A 57 11.47 -1.08 -10.61
C GLU A 57 12.96 -1.14 -10.33
N GLN A 58 13.59 -2.24 -10.73
CA GLN A 58 15.03 -2.46 -10.57
C GLN A 58 15.88 -1.48 -11.39
N GLU A 59 15.49 -1.19 -12.63
CA GLU A 59 16.20 -0.27 -13.52
C GLU A 59 16.06 1.20 -13.08
N ARG A 60 14.92 1.60 -12.54
CA ARG A 60 14.61 2.98 -12.12
C ARG A 60 14.81 3.22 -10.62
N GLY A 61 14.91 2.17 -9.80
CA GLY A 61 15.05 2.27 -8.35
C GLY A 61 13.81 2.83 -7.66
N ILE A 62 12.62 2.61 -8.22
CA ILE A 62 11.33 3.06 -7.67
C ILE A 62 10.36 1.88 -7.61
N SER A 63 9.65 1.73 -6.50
CA SER A 63 8.55 0.76 -6.40
C SER A 63 7.31 1.29 -7.13
N VAL A 64 6.77 0.49 -8.02
CA VAL A 64 5.60 0.81 -8.87
C VAL A 64 4.33 0.18 -8.33
N THR A 65 4.45 -1.01 -7.73
CA THR A 65 3.32 -1.78 -7.19
C THR A 65 3.56 -2.15 -5.73
N SER A 66 2.47 -2.30 -4.97
CA SER A 66 2.57 -2.83 -3.60
C SER A 66 3.00 -4.29 -3.61
N SER A 67 3.86 -4.67 -2.69
CA SER A 67 4.29 -6.05 -2.47
C SER A 67 3.72 -6.57 -1.15
N VAL A 68 3.31 -7.84 -1.13
CA VAL A 68 2.80 -8.52 0.07
C VAL A 68 3.85 -9.52 0.53
N MET A 69 4.22 -9.45 1.79
CA MET A 69 5.22 -10.32 2.40
C MET A 69 4.72 -10.79 3.77
N GLN A 70 5.00 -12.03 4.11
CA GLN A 70 4.62 -12.63 5.38
C GLN A 70 5.85 -13.21 6.08
N PHE A 71 5.93 -13.07 7.39
CA PHE A 71 6.96 -13.70 8.22
C PHE A 71 6.46 -13.89 9.65
N ALA A 72 7.16 -14.75 10.41
CA ALA A 72 6.89 -14.95 11.83
C ALA A 72 7.89 -14.14 12.67
N TYR A 73 7.40 -13.50 13.73
CA TYR A 73 8.24 -12.79 14.69
C TYR A 73 7.58 -12.85 16.08
N GLU A 74 8.32 -13.28 17.11
CA GLU A 74 7.88 -13.35 18.51
C GLU A 74 6.49 -13.96 18.71
N GLY A 75 6.23 -15.10 18.05
CA GLY A 75 4.95 -15.81 18.15
C GLY A 75 3.78 -15.15 17.40
N ARG A 76 4.01 -14.08 16.66
CA ARG A 76 3.04 -13.45 15.76
C ARG A 76 3.36 -13.80 14.31
N VAL A 77 2.33 -13.73 13.47
CA VAL A 77 2.44 -13.77 12.02
C VAL A 77 2.22 -12.36 11.50
N VAL A 78 3.23 -11.82 10.87
CA VAL A 78 3.26 -10.45 10.35
C VAL A 78 3.00 -10.50 8.85
N ASN A 79 1.96 -9.80 8.40
CA ASN A 79 1.67 -9.52 7.01
C ASN A 79 2.09 -8.07 6.72
N LEU A 80 3.16 -7.90 5.98
CA LEU A 80 3.73 -6.62 5.62
C LEU A 80 3.39 -6.29 4.18
N LEU A 81 2.81 -5.12 3.93
CA LEU A 81 2.51 -4.60 2.62
C LEU A 81 3.40 -3.39 2.34
N ASP A 82 4.37 -3.57 1.45
CA ASP A 82 5.20 -2.45 0.99
C ASP A 82 4.46 -1.70 -0.11
N THR A 83 4.22 -0.39 0.05
CA THR A 83 3.44 0.42 -0.89
C THR A 83 4.35 1.24 -1.79
N PRO A 84 3.91 1.65 -3.01
CA PRO A 84 4.68 2.58 -3.83
C PRO A 84 4.86 3.93 -3.12
N GLY A 85 6.08 4.48 -3.16
CA GLY A 85 6.34 5.83 -2.61
C GLY A 85 5.89 6.96 -3.52
N HIS A 86 5.91 6.76 -4.86
CA HIS A 86 5.62 7.80 -5.84
C HIS A 86 4.12 8.11 -5.93
N GLU A 87 3.77 9.40 -6.06
CA GLU A 87 2.36 9.85 -6.09
C GLU A 87 1.56 9.31 -7.28
N ASP A 88 2.19 9.07 -8.42
CA ASP A 88 1.54 8.46 -9.60
C ASP A 88 0.89 7.12 -9.30
N PHE A 89 1.34 6.41 -8.24
CA PHE A 89 0.81 5.11 -7.83
C PHE A 89 -0.02 5.17 -6.54
N SER A 90 -0.53 6.37 -6.19
CA SER A 90 -1.31 6.59 -4.96
C SER A 90 -2.55 5.72 -4.85
N GLU A 91 -3.21 5.41 -5.95
CA GLU A 91 -4.41 4.56 -5.95
C GLU A 91 -4.12 3.15 -5.43
N ASP A 92 -2.97 2.55 -5.81
CA ASP A 92 -2.54 1.26 -5.27
C ASP A 92 -2.26 1.33 -3.76
N THR A 93 -1.62 2.42 -3.30
CA THR A 93 -1.40 2.68 -1.88
C THR A 93 -2.72 2.79 -1.12
N TYR A 94 -3.69 3.54 -1.63
CA TYR A 94 -4.99 3.72 -0.96
C TYR A 94 -5.79 2.42 -0.90
N ARG A 95 -5.76 1.59 -1.95
CA ARG A 95 -6.37 0.26 -1.93
C ARG A 95 -5.66 -0.67 -0.94
N THR A 96 -4.34 -0.63 -0.89
CA THR A 96 -3.55 -1.41 0.06
C THR A 96 -3.90 -1.04 1.50
N LEU A 97 -4.07 0.26 1.81
CA LEU A 97 -4.52 0.72 3.13
C LEU A 97 -5.91 0.20 3.52
N THR A 98 -6.77 -0.22 2.57
CA THR A 98 -8.04 -0.87 2.92
C THR A 98 -7.87 -2.27 3.47
N ALA A 99 -6.77 -2.94 3.13
CA ALA A 99 -6.53 -4.33 3.48
C ALA A 99 -5.73 -4.51 4.78
N VAL A 100 -5.26 -3.42 5.40
CA VAL A 100 -4.43 -3.47 6.61
C VAL A 100 -5.18 -3.01 7.85
N ASP A 101 -4.65 -3.33 9.01
CA ASP A 101 -5.21 -2.98 10.32
C ASP A 101 -4.43 -1.84 11.00
N SER A 102 -3.22 -1.55 10.52
CA SER A 102 -2.38 -0.43 10.97
C SER A 102 -1.42 0.01 9.86
N ALA A 103 -0.74 1.11 10.04
CA ALA A 103 0.26 1.63 9.12
C ALA A 103 1.57 1.98 9.84
N LEU A 104 2.68 1.84 9.13
CA LEU A 104 3.99 2.32 9.55
C LEU A 104 4.38 3.48 8.64
N MET A 105 4.42 4.69 9.19
CA MET A 105 4.82 5.89 8.48
C MET A 105 6.33 6.10 8.62
N VAL A 106 7.02 6.25 7.49
CA VAL A 106 8.47 6.50 7.47
C VAL A 106 8.73 7.93 7.03
N ILE A 107 9.41 8.69 7.90
CA ILE A 107 9.79 10.09 7.70
C ILE A 107 11.31 10.18 7.60
N ASP A 108 11.82 10.99 6.67
CA ASP A 108 13.23 11.29 6.52
C ASP A 108 13.64 12.37 7.52
N ALA A 109 14.62 12.10 8.41
CA ALA A 109 15.08 13.03 9.44
C ALA A 109 15.58 14.38 8.89
N ALA A 110 16.08 14.40 7.65
CA ALA A 110 16.56 15.63 7.02
C ALA A 110 15.45 16.44 6.35
N LYS A 111 14.43 15.75 5.80
CA LYS A 111 13.35 16.39 5.03
C LYS A 111 12.13 16.75 5.88
N GLY A 112 11.83 15.95 6.91
CA GLY A 112 10.63 16.10 7.73
C GLY A 112 9.36 15.67 6.99
N VAL A 113 8.26 16.38 7.25
CA VAL A 113 6.95 16.09 6.67
C VAL A 113 6.83 16.67 5.27
N GLU A 114 6.66 15.82 4.26
CA GLU A 114 6.45 16.22 2.86
C GLU A 114 4.97 16.09 2.46
N GLU A 115 4.56 16.79 1.39
CA GLU A 115 3.17 16.83 0.90
C GLU A 115 2.55 15.44 0.74
N ARG A 116 3.33 14.47 0.28
CA ARG A 116 2.88 13.08 0.15
C ARG A 116 2.52 12.46 1.50
N THR A 117 3.28 12.76 2.54
CA THR A 117 3.03 12.28 3.91
C THR A 117 1.69 12.80 4.42
N ILE A 118 1.37 14.08 4.15
CA ILE A 118 0.09 14.71 4.52
C ILE A 118 -1.08 13.97 3.87
N LYS A 119 -1.02 13.74 2.56
CA LYS A 119 -2.08 13.03 1.81
C LYS A 119 -2.30 11.60 2.32
N LEU A 120 -1.22 10.89 2.69
CA LEU A 120 -1.32 9.55 3.26
C LEU A 120 -1.93 9.56 4.65
N MET A 121 -1.56 10.56 5.46
CA MET A 121 -2.13 10.75 6.79
C MET A 121 -3.64 11.01 6.74
N GLU A 122 -4.10 11.89 5.85
CA GLU A 122 -5.54 12.15 5.65
C GLU A 122 -6.33 10.87 5.37
N VAL A 123 -5.78 9.97 4.55
CA VAL A 123 -6.43 8.67 4.24
C VAL A 123 -6.47 7.77 5.47
N CYS A 124 -5.40 7.72 6.26
CA CYS A 124 -5.35 6.94 7.49
C CYS A 124 -6.33 7.49 8.54
N GLN A 125 -6.42 8.82 8.70
CA GLN A 125 -7.35 9.48 9.61
C GLN A 125 -8.82 9.22 9.25
N LEU A 126 -9.18 9.34 7.95
CA LEU A 126 -10.53 9.03 7.46
C LEU A 126 -10.98 7.61 7.81
N ARG A 127 -10.02 6.68 7.91
CA ARG A 127 -10.25 5.26 8.23
C ARG A 127 -10.02 4.92 9.69
N LYS A 128 -9.55 5.86 10.48
CA LYS A 128 -9.09 5.65 11.87
C LYS A 128 -8.06 4.50 11.94
N THR A 129 -7.15 4.44 10.96
CA THR A 129 -6.08 3.45 10.92
C THR A 129 -4.98 3.85 11.88
N PRO A 130 -4.64 3.05 12.90
CA PRO A 130 -3.54 3.35 13.82
C PRO A 130 -2.21 3.46 13.07
N ILE A 131 -1.39 4.46 13.42
CA ILE A 131 -0.12 4.76 12.75
C ILE A 131 1.02 4.72 13.76
N MET A 132 2.08 3.96 13.45
CA MET A 132 3.40 4.12 14.06
C MET A 132 4.27 4.97 13.16
N THR A 133 5.10 5.82 13.74
CA THR A 133 6.00 6.70 13.00
C THR A 133 7.45 6.30 13.23
N PHE A 134 8.21 6.12 12.14
CA PHE A 134 9.64 5.85 12.16
C PHE A 134 10.40 7.00 11.48
N ILE A 135 11.15 7.76 12.27
CA ILE A 135 12.04 8.82 11.77
C ILE A 135 13.35 8.17 11.37
N ASN A 136 13.52 8.00 10.07
CA ASN A 136 14.63 7.29 9.45
C ASN A 136 15.75 8.21 9.03
N LYS A 137 16.94 7.66 8.83
CA LYS A 137 18.17 8.33 8.39
C LYS A 137 18.76 9.28 9.43
N SER A 138 18.57 9.00 10.71
CA SER A 138 19.22 9.73 11.81
C SER A 138 20.77 9.66 11.75
N ASP A 139 21.34 8.81 10.88
CA ASP A 139 22.77 8.71 10.57
C ASP A 139 23.28 9.80 9.61
N ARG A 140 22.40 10.68 9.13
CA ARG A 140 22.73 11.82 8.27
C ARG A 140 22.51 13.12 9.00
N ASP A 141 23.18 14.18 8.53
CA ASP A 141 22.89 15.52 9.02
C ASP A 141 21.41 15.83 8.74
N GLY A 142 20.66 16.06 9.78
CA GLY A 142 19.22 16.23 9.77
C GLY A 142 18.77 17.38 10.65
N ARG A 143 17.47 17.48 10.85
CA ARG A 143 16.85 18.45 11.76
C ARG A 143 16.91 17.92 13.20
N GLU A 144 16.79 18.82 14.16
CA GLU A 144 16.73 18.44 15.56
C GLU A 144 15.52 17.53 15.84
N PRO A 145 15.69 16.46 16.65
CA PRO A 145 14.60 15.49 16.90
C PRO A 145 13.33 16.13 17.44
N ILE A 146 13.44 17.14 18.31
CA ILE A 146 12.28 17.81 18.90
C ILE A 146 11.51 18.65 17.86
N GLU A 147 12.24 19.29 16.92
CA GLU A 147 11.60 20.04 15.83
C GLU A 147 10.83 19.12 14.86
N LEU A 148 11.34 17.90 14.65
CA LEU A 148 10.66 16.91 13.82
C LEU A 148 9.34 16.45 14.47
N ILE A 149 9.32 16.25 15.79
CA ILE A 149 8.11 15.88 16.53
C ILE A 149 7.10 17.03 16.45
N ASP A 150 7.49 18.26 16.73
CA ASP A 150 6.62 19.45 16.65
C ASP A 150 6.02 19.62 15.23
N GLU A 151 6.84 19.42 14.18
CA GLU A 151 6.35 19.45 12.80
C GLU A 151 5.32 18.36 12.53
N ILE A 152 5.57 17.11 12.96
CA ILE A 152 4.64 16.00 12.78
C ILE A 152 3.31 16.30 13.44
N GLU A 153 3.31 16.77 14.69
CA GLU A 153 2.11 17.15 15.43
C GLU A 153 1.35 18.30 14.75
N THR A 154 2.06 19.36 14.39
CA THR A 154 1.45 20.57 13.82
C THR A 154 0.91 20.31 12.41
N VAL A 155 1.66 19.60 11.56
CA VAL A 155 1.31 19.42 10.14
C VAL A 155 0.36 18.25 9.94
N LEU A 156 0.56 17.15 10.67
CA LEU A 156 -0.26 15.94 10.49
C LEU A 156 -1.45 15.87 11.46
N GLY A 157 -1.48 16.71 12.51
CA GLY A 157 -2.58 16.77 13.45
C GLY A 157 -2.75 15.49 14.25
N ILE A 158 -1.65 14.86 14.67
CA ILE A 158 -1.63 13.65 15.49
C ILE A 158 -0.65 13.83 16.63
N GLU A 159 -1.04 13.45 17.86
CA GLU A 159 -0.18 13.52 19.03
C GLU A 159 0.98 12.53 18.93
N CYS A 160 2.22 12.99 19.15
CA CYS A 160 3.43 12.20 19.07
C CYS A 160 3.90 11.74 20.45
N ALA A 161 3.99 10.42 20.66
CA ALA A 161 4.58 9.84 21.85
C ALA A 161 5.92 9.19 21.52
N PRO A 162 7.06 9.85 21.79
CA PRO A 162 8.37 9.26 21.57
C PRO A 162 8.55 8.00 22.42
N VAL A 163 8.89 6.88 21.76
CA VAL A 163 9.22 5.61 22.41
C VAL A 163 10.73 5.41 22.44
N THR A 164 11.41 5.80 21.36
CA THR A 164 12.88 5.83 21.34
C THR A 164 13.39 7.24 21.06
N TRP A 165 14.55 7.58 21.63
CA TRP A 165 15.26 8.84 21.42
C TRP A 165 16.63 8.58 20.83
N PRO A 166 17.11 9.36 19.85
CA PRO A 166 18.41 9.08 19.20
C PRO A 166 19.58 9.43 20.12
N ILE A 167 20.63 8.61 20.11
CA ILE A 167 21.88 8.88 20.78
C ILE A 167 22.85 9.49 19.76
N GLY A 168 22.92 10.82 19.76
CA GLY A 168 23.56 11.62 18.73
C GLY A 168 22.76 11.63 17.41
N MET A 169 23.14 12.51 16.50
CA MET A 169 22.59 12.63 15.16
C MET A 169 23.71 12.71 14.12
N GLY A 170 23.42 12.39 12.87
CA GLY A 170 24.41 12.42 11.81
C GLY A 170 25.56 11.43 12.03
N ARG A 171 26.78 11.91 11.97
CA ARG A 171 27.98 11.05 12.12
C ARG A 171 28.17 10.48 13.52
N THR A 172 27.57 11.11 14.54
CA THR A 172 27.61 10.67 15.94
C THR A 172 26.53 9.67 16.29
N PHE A 173 25.52 9.49 15.43
CA PHE A 173 24.42 8.57 15.65
C PHE A 173 24.91 7.12 15.80
N ARG A 174 24.64 6.49 16.94
CA ARG A 174 25.14 5.15 17.25
C ARG A 174 24.16 4.25 17.98
N GLY A 175 23.00 4.78 18.35
CA GLY A 175 22.02 4.00 19.10
C GLY A 175 20.78 4.79 19.42
N VAL A 176 19.92 4.18 20.22
CA VAL A 176 18.69 4.79 20.70
C VAL A 176 18.53 4.55 22.20
N PHE A 177 17.93 5.52 22.88
CA PHE A 177 17.45 5.39 24.24
C PHE A 177 15.95 5.03 24.21
N HIS A 178 15.53 3.97 24.90
CA HIS A 178 14.15 3.55 24.98
C HIS A 178 13.46 4.20 26.18
N LEU A 179 12.57 5.17 25.92
CA LEU A 179 11.98 6.03 26.95
C LEU A 179 11.06 5.29 27.94
N LEU A 180 10.42 4.19 27.50
CA LEU A 180 9.53 3.41 28.35
C LEU A 180 10.25 2.34 29.19
N GLU A 181 11.39 1.84 28.71
CA GLU A 181 12.16 0.77 29.35
C GLU A 181 13.34 1.30 30.17
N ASP A 182 13.70 2.56 30.00
CA ASP A 182 14.91 3.19 30.59
C ASP A 182 16.23 2.50 30.20
N HIS A 183 16.27 1.95 28.94
CA HIS A 183 17.44 1.26 28.42
C HIS A 183 18.08 1.99 27.26
N VAL A 184 19.41 1.91 27.19
CA VAL A 184 20.24 2.35 26.09
C VAL A 184 20.54 1.17 25.18
N TYR A 185 20.24 1.31 23.88
CA TYR A 185 20.58 0.32 22.86
C TYR A 185 21.68 0.88 21.96
N LEU A 186 22.91 0.39 22.11
CA LEU A 186 24.06 0.76 21.29
C LEU A 186 24.30 -0.31 20.23
N TYR A 187 24.53 0.13 19.01
CA TYR A 187 24.72 -0.73 17.85
C TYR A 187 26.19 -0.71 17.43
N GLN A 188 26.81 -1.88 17.39
CA GLN A 188 28.15 -2.00 16.84
C GLN A 188 28.10 -1.82 15.31
N ARG A 189 28.99 -0.98 14.79
CA ARG A 189 29.12 -0.79 13.34
C ARG A 189 29.66 -2.06 12.70
N GLY A 190 28.80 -2.80 12.01
CA GLY A 190 29.09 -4.07 11.35
C GLY A 190 28.73 -4.05 9.86
N ASP A 191 28.58 -5.24 9.28
CA ASP A 191 28.08 -5.40 7.92
C ASP A 191 26.62 -4.93 7.84
N ARG A 192 26.34 -3.91 7.04
CA ARG A 192 25.01 -3.32 6.83
C ARG A 192 23.95 -4.33 6.39
N ASN A 193 24.36 -5.46 5.85
CA ASN A 193 23.48 -6.50 5.34
C ASN A 193 23.19 -7.62 6.36
N ARG A 194 23.70 -7.51 7.59
CA ARG A 194 23.50 -8.46 8.68
C ARG A 194 23.01 -7.74 9.92
N ILE A 195 22.37 -8.48 10.83
CA ILE A 195 21.98 -7.95 12.13
C ILE A 195 23.24 -7.60 12.90
N SER A 196 23.33 -6.35 13.36
CA SER A 196 24.45 -5.88 14.19
C SER A 196 24.32 -6.43 15.61
N GLU A 197 25.43 -6.59 16.31
CA GLU A 197 25.40 -6.81 17.75
C GLU A 197 24.84 -5.58 18.45
N ILE A 198 23.94 -5.78 19.38
CA ILE A 198 23.25 -4.74 20.14
C ILE A 198 23.65 -4.91 21.59
N VAL A 199 24.21 -3.86 22.16
CA VAL A 199 24.51 -3.80 23.60
C VAL A 199 23.35 -3.07 24.27
N CYS A 200 22.64 -3.75 25.16
CA CYS A 200 21.58 -3.18 25.98
C CYS A 200 22.16 -2.86 27.34
N LEU A 201 22.04 -1.62 27.79
CA LEU A 201 22.59 -1.12 29.06
C LEU A 201 21.53 -0.33 29.81
N ASP A 202 21.54 -0.46 31.13
CA ASP A 202 20.83 0.49 31.99
C ASP A 202 21.46 1.87 31.85
N ILE A 203 20.67 2.92 32.01
CA ILE A 203 21.12 4.29 31.81
C ILE A 203 22.34 4.65 32.65
N LEU A 204 22.40 4.19 33.89
CA LEU A 204 23.52 4.44 34.81
C LEU A 204 24.84 3.78 34.38
N ASP A 205 24.77 2.62 33.74
CA ASP A 205 25.93 1.88 33.24
C ASP A 205 26.38 2.37 31.86
N SER A 206 25.51 3.08 31.16
CA SER A 206 25.73 3.54 29.79
C SER A 206 26.70 4.74 29.68
N GLU A 207 26.89 5.53 30.73
CA GLU A 207 27.72 6.73 30.70
C GLU A 207 29.15 6.46 30.19
N LYS A 208 29.75 5.33 30.59
CA LYS A 208 31.10 4.97 30.14
C LYS A 208 31.17 4.64 28.66
N GLU A 209 30.10 3.97 28.15
CA GLU A 209 30.02 3.54 26.75
C GLU A 209 29.58 4.68 25.84
N ILE A 210 28.69 5.57 26.31
CA ILE A 210 28.23 6.75 25.59
C ILE A 210 29.31 7.84 25.61
N GLY A 211 30.06 7.97 26.72
CA GLY A 211 31.11 8.95 26.89
C GLY A 211 30.58 10.38 26.93
N PRO A 212 31.22 11.36 26.19
CA PRO A 212 30.87 12.78 26.29
C PRO A 212 29.40 13.12 25.97
N ASP A 213 28.75 12.30 25.17
CA ASP A 213 27.35 12.54 24.76
C ASP A 213 26.32 12.11 25.83
N ALA A 214 26.75 11.48 26.92
CA ALA A 214 25.86 11.01 27.97
C ALA A 214 25.10 12.16 28.67
N GLY A 215 25.82 13.25 29.00
CA GLY A 215 25.21 14.43 29.61
C GLY A 215 24.16 15.07 28.72
N THR A 216 24.46 15.26 27.45
CA THR A 216 23.52 15.80 26.46
C THR A 216 22.27 14.89 26.32
N LEU A 217 22.46 13.58 26.22
CA LEU A 217 21.35 12.62 26.16
C LEU A 217 20.42 12.74 27.37
N MET A 218 20.99 12.86 28.58
CA MET A 218 20.18 12.97 29.81
C MET A 218 19.35 14.25 29.83
N GLU A 219 19.94 15.39 29.43
CA GLU A 219 19.24 16.66 29.31
C GLU A 219 18.11 16.57 28.28
N GLU A 220 18.35 16.00 27.12
CA GLU A 220 17.35 15.78 26.08
C GLU A 220 16.22 14.88 26.56
N VAL A 221 16.52 13.77 27.23
CA VAL A 221 15.53 12.84 27.78
C VAL A 221 14.63 13.51 28.83
N GLU A 222 15.20 14.35 29.69
CA GLU A 222 14.41 15.13 30.66
C GLU A 222 13.46 16.12 29.95
N ILE A 223 13.94 16.82 28.94
CA ILE A 223 13.12 17.75 28.14
C ILE A 223 11.98 17.00 27.47
N VAL A 224 12.28 15.88 26.79
CA VAL A 224 11.27 15.09 26.06
C VAL A 224 10.21 14.52 27.00
N ARG A 225 10.62 14.00 28.17
CA ARG A 225 9.68 13.49 29.18
C ARG A 225 8.79 14.59 29.77
N GLY A 226 9.30 15.82 29.83
CA GLY A 226 8.52 16.96 30.29
C GLY A 226 7.61 17.59 29.25
N ALA A 227 7.98 17.48 27.96
CA ALA A 227 7.31 18.15 26.86
C ALA A 227 6.38 17.24 26.03
N SER A 228 6.68 15.94 25.95
CA SER A 228 5.93 15.00 25.12
C SER A 228 4.97 14.14 25.97
N PRO A 229 3.82 13.74 25.42
CA PRO A 229 2.91 12.81 26.07
C PRO A 229 3.53 11.42 26.21
N ILE A 230 3.13 10.70 27.23
CA ILE A 230 3.48 9.28 27.41
C ILE A 230 2.67 8.45 26.41
N PHE A 231 3.26 7.41 25.87
CA PHE A 231 2.56 6.49 24.97
C PHE A 231 1.40 5.78 25.67
N GLU A 232 0.21 5.89 25.10
CA GLU A 232 -0.99 5.19 25.52
C GLU A 232 -1.54 4.34 24.37
N GLN A 233 -1.54 3.02 24.54
CA GLN A 233 -2.00 2.09 23.50
C GLN A 233 -3.46 2.35 23.09
N SER A 234 -4.31 2.78 24.00
CA SER A 234 -5.72 3.12 23.72
C SER A 234 -5.85 4.28 22.72
N LEU A 235 -5.05 5.34 22.88
CA LEU A 235 -5.01 6.50 21.98
C LEU A 235 -4.40 6.14 20.63
N TYR A 236 -3.35 5.31 20.64
CA TYR A 236 -2.78 4.76 19.40
C TYR A 236 -3.82 3.96 18.61
N LEU A 237 -4.53 3.03 19.25
CA LEU A 237 -5.58 2.23 18.60
C LEU A 237 -6.76 3.07 18.11
N ALA A 238 -7.05 4.20 18.75
CA ALA A 238 -8.05 5.16 18.30
C ALA A 238 -7.59 6.01 17.10
N GLY A 239 -6.29 6.01 16.77
CA GLY A 239 -5.68 6.85 15.73
C GLY A 239 -5.46 8.31 16.17
N GLU A 240 -5.43 8.56 17.48
CA GLU A 240 -5.26 9.88 18.09
C GLU A 240 -3.81 10.15 18.47
N GLN A 241 -3.03 9.11 18.77
CA GLN A 241 -1.62 9.17 19.11
C GLN A 241 -0.78 8.27 18.20
N THR A 242 0.45 8.71 17.89
CA THR A 242 1.44 7.90 17.17
C THR A 242 2.68 7.66 18.03
N PRO A 243 3.07 6.40 18.32
CA PRO A 243 4.36 6.11 18.92
C PRO A 243 5.47 6.41 17.89
N VAL A 244 6.49 7.18 18.33
CA VAL A 244 7.57 7.65 17.45
C VAL A 244 8.89 6.93 17.78
N PHE A 245 9.51 6.40 16.75
CA PHE A 245 10.79 5.70 16.80
C PHE A 245 11.81 6.41 15.93
N PHE A 246 13.04 6.57 16.43
CA PHE A 246 14.16 7.09 15.68
C PHE A 246 15.10 5.97 15.24
N GLY A 247 15.73 6.11 14.07
CA GLY A 247 16.65 5.10 13.63
C GLY A 247 17.32 5.35 12.29
N SER A 248 18.09 4.35 11.87
CA SER A 248 18.71 4.26 10.56
C SER A 248 18.50 2.86 9.99
N ALA A 249 17.58 2.74 9.05
CA ALA A 249 17.32 1.46 8.40
C ALA A 249 18.58 0.90 7.73
N ILE A 250 19.40 1.72 7.08
CA ILE A 250 20.64 1.27 6.41
C ILE A 250 21.66 0.67 7.38
N HIS A 251 21.69 1.16 8.62
CA HIS A 251 22.61 0.73 9.66
C HIS A 251 21.98 -0.25 10.66
N ASN A 252 20.71 -0.64 10.46
CA ASN A 252 19.92 -1.52 11.35
C ASN A 252 19.61 -0.93 12.74
N ILE A 253 19.84 0.38 12.96
CA ILE A 253 19.63 1.02 14.26
C ILE A 253 18.15 1.36 14.44
N GLY A 254 17.55 1.02 15.60
CA GLY A 254 16.16 1.31 15.95
C GLY A 254 15.13 0.42 15.25
N VAL A 255 15.54 -0.47 14.35
CA VAL A 255 14.63 -1.33 13.57
C VAL A 255 14.07 -2.49 14.42
N ARG A 256 14.90 -3.05 15.31
CA ARG A 256 14.46 -4.13 16.21
C ARG A 256 13.41 -3.62 17.20
N GLU A 257 13.67 -2.47 17.80
CA GLU A 257 12.78 -1.82 18.77
C GLU A 257 11.44 -1.47 18.11
N LEU A 258 11.47 -0.94 16.90
CA LEU A 258 10.27 -0.69 16.09
C LEU A 258 9.49 -1.99 15.83
N LEU A 259 10.15 -3.07 15.40
CA LEU A 259 9.48 -4.34 15.06
C LEU A 259 8.90 -4.99 16.31
N HIS A 260 9.62 -4.94 17.44
CA HIS A 260 9.13 -5.44 18.73
C HIS A 260 7.86 -4.69 19.17
N ALA A 261 7.91 -3.35 19.23
CA ALA A 261 6.77 -2.51 19.54
C ALA A 261 5.60 -2.73 18.58
N PHE A 262 5.90 -2.97 17.30
CA PHE A 262 4.88 -3.23 16.31
C PHE A 262 4.08 -4.51 16.62
N VAL A 263 4.73 -5.63 16.89
CA VAL A 263 4.03 -6.89 17.18
C VAL A 263 3.32 -6.87 18.54
N GLU A 264 3.78 -6.04 19.47
CA GLU A 264 3.19 -5.86 20.79
C GLU A 264 1.96 -4.93 20.74
N TYR A 265 2.09 -3.73 20.16
CA TYR A 265 1.08 -2.67 20.28
C TYR A 265 0.10 -2.63 19.11
N ALA A 266 0.50 -3.05 17.90
CA ALA A 266 -0.39 -3.00 16.75
C ALA A 266 -1.63 -3.88 16.95
N PRO A 267 -2.80 -3.46 16.42
CA PRO A 267 -4.02 -4.23 16.56
C PRO A 267 -3.94 -5.57 15.81
N GLY A 268 -4.69 -6.55 16.32
CA GLY A 268 -5.07 -7.72 15.53
C GLY A 268 -6.01 -7.33 14.40
N PRO A 269 -6.57 -8.31 13.66
CA PRO A 269 -7.53 -8.05 12.61
C PRO A 269 -8.73 -7.26 13.13
N GLN A 270 -9.12 -6.20 12.41
CA GLN A 270 -10.19 -5.30 12.79
C GLN A 270 -11.49 -5.62 12.05
N PRO A 271 -12.66 -5.29 12.64
CA PRO A 271 -13.96 -5.41 11.98
C PRO A 271 -14.01 -4.68 10.64
N ARG A 272 -14.78 -5.23 9.68
CA ARG A 272 -14.91 -4.66 8.34
C ARG A 272 -16.37 -4.40 7.98
N ILE A 273 -16.63 -3.21 7.45
CA ILE A 273 -17.97 -2.75 7.08
C ILE A 273 -18.37 -3.35 5.72
N THR A 274 -19.58 -3.86 5.65
CA THR A 274 -20.23 -4.31 4.42
C THR A 274 -21.53 -3.54 4.18
N THR A 275 -22.17 -3.76 3.04
CA THR A 275 -23.46 -3.13 2.69
C THR A 275 -24.60 -3.49 3.63
N GLY A 276 -24.50 -4.57 4.39
CA GLY A 276 -25.60 -5.06 5.25
C GLY A 276 -25.27 -5.06 6.74
N ARG A 277 -23.99 -5.25 7.09
CA ARG A 277 -23.54 -5.39 8.48
C ARG A 277 -22.02 -5.19 8.61
N THR A 278 -21.55 -5.14 9.82
CA THR A 278 -20.11 -5.28 10.13
C THR A 278 -19.77 -6.76 10.25
N VAL A 279 -18.63 -7.15 9.68
CA VAL A 279 -18.06 -8.50 9.79
C VAL A 279 -17.00 -8.47 10.87
N GLU A 280 -17.14 -9.34 11.87
CA GLU A 280 -16.20 -9.47 12.98
C GLU A 280 -15.16 -10.55 12.68
N PRO A 281 -13.87 -10.36 13.08
CA PRO A 281 -12.80 -11.31 12.80
C PRO A 281 -12.99 -12.70 13.43
N GLU A 282 -13.76 -12.78 14.54
CA GLU A 282 -14.05 -14.01 15.29
C GLU A 282 -15.07 -14.92 14.60
N GLU A 283 -15.81 -14.43 13.60
CA GLU A 283 -16.84 -15.21 12.94
C GLU A 283 -16.25 -16.47 12.31
N GLU A 284 -16.97 -17.58 12.44
CA GLU A 284 -16.52 -18.90 11.93
C GLU A 284 -16.52 -18.98 10.40
N LYS A 285 -17.47 -18.28 9.75
CA LYS A 285 -17.59 -18.29 8.30
C LYS A 285 -16.54 -17.43 7.64
N LEU A 286 -15.87 -17.99 6.64
CA LEU A 286 -14.89 -17.25 5.86
C LEU A 286 -15.57 -16.15 5.06
N THR A 287 -15.04 -14.94 5.21
CA THR A 287 -15.33 -13.80 4.34
C THR A 287 -14.04 -13.08 3.96
N GLY A 288 -14.06 -12.38 2.84
CA GLY A 288 -12.91 -11.59 2.40
C GLY A 288 -13.19 -10.79 1.14
N PHE A 289 -12.27 -9.87 0.84
CA PHE A 289 -12.35 -9.04 -0.35
C PHE A 289 -11.03 -8.94 -1.08
N VAL A 290 -11.10 -8.72 -2.39
CA VAL A 290 -9.93 -8.52 -3.25
C VAL A 290 -9.59 -7.04 -3.32
N PHE A 291 -8.39 -6.68 -2.89
CA PHE A 291 -7.91 -5.29 -2.92
C PHE A 291 -6.89 -5.04 -4.04
N LYS A 292 -6.29 -6.10 -4.59
CA LYS A 292 -5.25 -6.00 -5.61
C LYS A 292 -5.31 -7.16 -6.58
N ILE A 293 -5.00 -6.89 -7.84
CA ILE A 293 -4.72 -7.91 -8.87
C ILE A 293 -3.34 -7.63 -9.44
N GLN A 294 -2.58 -8.67 -9.70
CA GLN A 294 -1.27 -8.58 -10.30
C GLN A 294 -1.09 -9.68 -11.34
N ALA A 295 -0.71 -9.30 -12.55
CA ALA A 295 -0.42 -10.22 -13.64
C ALA A 295 1.08 -10.42 -13.81
N ASN A 296 1.44 -11.56 -14.45
CA ASN A 296 2.80 -11.84 -14.91
C ASN A 296 3.89 -11.74 -13.83
N MET A 297 3.56 -12.13 -12.60
CA MET A 297 4.54 -12.18 -11.50
C MET A 297 5.67 -13.19 -11.76
N ASP A 298 5.40 -14.22 -12.57
CA ASP A 298 6.39 -15.14 -13.10
C ASP A 298 6.54 -14.92 -14.60
N PRO A 299 7.71 -14.46 -15.09
CA PRO A 299 7.95 -14.27 -16.52
C PRO A 299 7.76 -15.53 -17.37
N ALA A 300 7.93 -16.72 -16.77
CA ALA A 300 7.75 -18.00 -17.45
C ALA A 300 6.27 -18.43 -17.55
N HIS A 301 5.42 -17.91 -16.70
CA HIS A 301 4.00 -18.25 -16.63
C HIS A 301 3.16 -16.96 -16.67
N ARG A 302 2.24 -16.89 -17.64
CA ARG A 302 1.26 -15.78 -17.74
C ARG A 302 0.13 -16.00 -16.74
N ASP A 303 0.46 -15.98 -15.44
CA ASP A 303 -0.49 -16.09 -14.36
C ASP A 303 -1.00 -14.71 -13.92
N ARG A 304 -2.19 -14.70 -13.35
CA ARG A 304 -2.75 -13.55 -12.65
C ARG A 304 -3.11 -13.97 -11.24
N MET A 305 -2.78 -13.12 -10.32
CA MET A 305 -3.03 -13.34 -8.92
C MET A 305 -3.95 -12.26 -8.37
N ALA A 306 -5.05 -12.67 -7.74
CA ALA A 306 -5.92 -11.78 -6.98
C ALA A 306 -5.54 -11.88 -5.50
N PHE A 307 -5.20 -10.76 -4.88
CA PHE A 307 -4.85 -10.68 -3.47
C PHE A 307 -6.12 -10.43 -2.67
N MET A 308 -6.51 -11.42 -1.87
CA MET A 308 -7.69 -11.38 -1.03
C MET A 308 -7.29 -11.21 0.44
N ARG A 309 -7.82 -10.18 1.09
CA ARG A 309 -7.79 -10.02 2.55
C ARG A 309 -8.87 -10.90 3.16
N ILE A 310 -8.51 -11.79 4.09
CA ILE A 310 -9.45 -12.54 4.90
C ILE A 310 -9.94 -11.65 6.04
N CYS A 311 -11.26 -11.47 6.16
CA CYS A 311 -11.88 -10.63 7.17
C CYS A 311 -12.42 -11.45 8.35
N SER A 312 -12.88 -12.67 8.11
CA SER A 312 -13.37 -13.60 9.13
C SER A 312 -13.15 -15.06 8.74
N GLY A 313 -13.24 -15.96 9.68
CA GLY A 313 -13.15 -17.39 9.47
C GLY A 313 -11.76 -17.92 9.16
N THR A 314 -11.74 -19.14 8.65
CA THR A 314 -10.49 -19.85 8.31
C THR A 314 -10.58 -20.40 6.90
N TYR A 315 -9.57 -20.10 6.08
CA TYR A 315 -9.40 -20.71 4.77
C TYR A 315 -8.80 -22.10 4.88
N GLU A 316 -9.35 -23.03 4.10
CA GLU A 316 -8.79 -24.36 3.85
C GLU A 316 -8.89 -24.68 2.34
N PRO A 317 -7.91 -25.44 1.76
CA PRO A 317 -7.92 -25.77 0.34
C PRO A 317 -9.19 -26.50 -0.10
N GLY A 318 -9.70 -26.12 -1.28
CA GLY A 318 -10.90 -26.73 -1.85
C GLY A 318 -12.22 -26.16 -1.35
N MET A 319 -12.21 -25.14 -0.48
CA MET A 319 -13.42 -24.46 -0.01
C MET A 319 -14.22 -23.87 -1.17
N ARG A 320 -15.55 -23.84 -0.98
CA ARG A 320 -16.45 -23.12 -1.87
C ARG A 320 -16.85 -21.80 -1.24
N LEU A 321 -16.63 -20.72 -1.98
CA LEU A 321 -17.00 -19.37 -1.58
C LEU A 321 -18.02 -18.80 -2.57
N TYR A 322 -18.98 -18.08 -2.06
CA TYR A 322 -19.94 -17.35 -2.87
C TYR A 322 -19.29 -16.08 -3.37
N HIS A 323 -19.17 -15.94 -4.69
CA HIS A 323 -18.67 -14.73 -5.35
C HIS A 323 -19.84 -13.77 -5.55
N ASN A 324 -19.88 -12.71 -4.75
CA ASN A 324 -21.07 -11.85 -4.66
C ASN A 324 -21.41 -11.16 -5.98
N ARG A 325 -20.43 -10.58 -6.69
CA ARG A 325 -20.67 -9.92 -7.99
C ARG A 325 -21.20 -10.87 -9.06
N LEU A 326 -20.69 -12.10 -9.12
CA LEU A 326 -21.12 -13.07 -10.13
C LEU A 326 -22.35 -13.88 -9.70
N GLY A 327 -22.78 -13.76 -8.46
CA GLY A 327 -23.96 -14.45 -7.94
C GLY A 327 -23.85 -15.98 -7.94
N ARG A 328 -22.63 -16.54 -7.86
CA ARG A 328 -22.38 -17.98 -7.93
C ARG A 328 -21.27 -18.44 -7.00
N GLU A 329 -21.26 -19.73 -6.70
CA GLU A 329 -20.16 -20.34 -5.97
C GLU A 329 -18.89 -20.42 -6.82
N PHE A 330 -17.76 -20.16 -6.17
CA PHE A 330 -16.41 -20.28 -6.68
C PHE A 330 -15.61 -21.24 -5.79
N ARG A 331 -14.97 -22.23 -6.38
CA ARG A 331 -14.11 -23.16 -5.63
C ARG A 331 -12.70 -22.63 -5.61
N VAL A 332 -12.16 -22.42 -4.41
CA VAL A 332 -10.76 -22.09 -4.19
C VAL A 332 -10.00 -23.39 -3.98
N SER A 333 -9.40 -23.92 -5.05
CA SER A 333 -8.67 -25.19 -5.02
C SER A 333 -7.45 -25.11 -4.13
N ASP A 334 -6.70 -24.03 -4.27
CA ASP A 334 -5.48 -23.69 -3.54
C ASP A 334 -5.34 -22.18 -3.40
N ALA A 335 -4.65 -21.76 -2.38
CA ALA A 335 -4.26 -20.37 -2.17
C ALA A 335 -2.76 -20.29 -1.88
N ILE A 336 -2.19 -19.14 -2.20
CA ILE A 336 -0.77 -18.86 -2.06
C ILE A 336 -0.57 -17.81 -0.98
N THR A 337 0.40 -18.02 -0.10
CA THR A 337 0.96 -17.01 0.79
C THR A 337 2.34 -16.59 0.28
N PHE A 338 2.78 -15.41 0.67
CA PHE A 338 3.98 -14.77 0.15
C PHE A 338 5.02 -14.67 1.27
N LEU A 339 5.87 -15.68 1.40
CA LEU A 339 6.96 -15.70 2.36
C LEU A 339 8.17 -14.95 1.78
N ALA A 340 8.34 -13.69 2.13
CA ALA A 340 9.31 -12.78 1.49
C ALA A 340 9.14 -12.78 -0.05
N SER A 341 10.09 -13.33 -0.80
CA SER A 341 10.01 -13.45 -2.28
C SER A 341 9.44 -14.79 -2.77
N ASP A 342 9.23 -15.75 -1.86
CA ASP A 342 8.83 -17.11 -2.22
C ASP A 342 7.32 -17.29 -2.08
N ARG A 343 6.70 -17.91 -3.08
CA ARG A 343 5.29 -18.30 -3.06
C ARG A 343 5.16 -19.69 -2.44
N GLN A 344 4.32 -19.81 -1.45
CA GLN A 344 4.05 -21.09 -0.80
C GLN A 344 2.55 -21.37 -0.81
N HIS A 345 2.20 -22.61 -1.14
CA HIS A 345 0.82 -23.06 -0.93
C HIS A 345 0.53 -23.05 0.57
N THR A 346 -0.64 -22.55 0.92
CA THR A 346 -1.07 -22.52 2.32
C THR A 346 -2.20 -23.51 2.55
N ASP A 347 -2.04 -24.32 3.60
CA ASP A 347 -3.09 -25.24 4.04
C ASP A 347 -4.13 -24.54 4.91
N ARG A 348 -3.75 -23.43 5.55
CA ARG A 348 -4.64 -22.63 6.41
C ARG A 348 -4.26 -21.16 6.40
N ALA A 349 -5.29 -20.30 6.33
CA ALA A 349 -5.14 -18.87 6.56
C ALA A 349 -6.35 -18.38 7.37
N TYR A 350 -6.14 -17.32 8.15
CA TYR A 350 -7.10 -16.82 9.13
C TYR A 350 -7.47 -15.36 8.86
N ALA A 351 -8.49 -14.86 9.53
CA ALA A 351 -8.77 -13.43 9.53
C ALA A 351 -7.48 -12.64 9.82
N GLY A 352 -7.20 -11.63 9.02
CA GLY A 352 -5.95 -10.89 9.04
C GLY A 352 -4.95 -11.28 7.96
N ASP A 353 -4.96 -12.53 7.50
CA ASP A 353 -4.05 -12.97 6.44
C ASP A 353 -4.45 -12.44 5.07
N ILE A 354 -3.45 -12.34 4.19
CA ILE A 354 -3.63 -12.05 2.77
C ILE A 354 -3.22 -13.28 1.98
N ILE A 355 -4.15 -13.76 1.14
CA ILE A 355 -3.91 -14.91 0.27
C ILE A 355 -4.01 -14.52 -1.19
N GLY A 356 -3.21 -15.16 -2.02
CA GLY A 356 -3.26 -15.06 -3.47
C GLY A 356 -4.18 -16.13 -4.05
N LEU A 357 -5.15 -15.71 -4.86
CA LEU A 357 -6.05 -16.59 -5.60
C LEU A 357 -5.69 -16.55 -7.09
N HIS A 358 -5.59 -17.72 -7.73
CA HIS A 358 -5.42 -17.76 -9.18
C HIS A 358 -6.61 -17.12 -9.90
N ASN A 359 -6.33 -16.10 -10.71
CA ASN A 359 -7.36 -15.35 -11.44
C ASN A 359 -7.32 -15.62 -12.93
N HIS A 360 -8.31 -16.31 -13.44
CA HIS A 360 -8.48 -16.55 -14.88
C HIS A 360 -9.23 -15.42 -15.61
N GLY A 361 -9.25 -14.19 -15.06
CA GLY A 361 -9.90 -13.01 -15.61
C GLY A 361 -11.36 -12.85 -15.17
N THR A 362 -11.78 -13.52 -14.10
CA THR A 362 -13.15 -13.44 -13.55
C THR A 362 -13.22 -12.67 -12.24
N ILE A 363 -12.11 -12.53 -11.53
CA ILE A 363 -12.01 -11.82 -10.26
C ILE A 363 -11.55 -10.39 -10.54
N ASN A 364 -12.25 -9.41 -9.97
CA ASN A 364 -11.94 -7.98 -10.05
C ASN A 364 -11.53 -7.42 -8.68
N ILE A 365 -10.84 -6.28 -8.68
CA ILE A 365 -10.62 -5.50 -7.46
C ILE A 365 -11.97 -5.08 -6.91
N GLY A 366 -12.18 -5.24 -5.59
CA GLY A 366 -13.44 -4.99 -4.90
C GLY A 366 -14.37 -6.19 -4.80
N ASP A 367 -14.07 -7.30 -5.49
CA ASP A 367 -14.88 -8.49 -5.37
C ASP A 367 -14.87 -9.03 -3.94
N SER A 368 -16.07 -9.37 -3.46
CA SER A 368 -16.31 -9.89 -2.12
C SER A 368 -16.66 -11.37 -2.18
N PHE A 369 -16.05 -12.14 -1.31
CA PHE A 369 -16.25 -13.57 -1.16
C PHE A 369 -16.75 -13.91 0.23
N SER A 370 -17.66 -14.89 0.33
CA SER A 370 -18.24 -15.33 1.60
C SER A 370 -18.64 -16.81 1.59
N GLN A 371 -18.78 -17.41 2.76
CA GLN A 371 -19.39 -18.73 2.91
C GLN A 371 -20.91 -18.62 3.05
N GLY A 372 -21.62 -18.62 1.90
CA GLY A 372 -23.07 -18.75 1.84
C GLY A 372 -23.88 -17.52 2.24
N GLU A 373 -23.25 -16.36 2.36
CA GLU A 373 -23.90 -15.08 2.65
C GLU A 373 -23.69 -14.08 1.51
N LYS A 374 -24.72 -13.31 1.18
CA LYS A 374 -24.59 -12.19 0.23
C LYS A 374 -24.16 -10.94 0.98
N LEU A 375 -22.88 -10.56 0.82
CA LEU A 375 -22.33 -9.35 1.40
C LEU A 375 -21.31 -8.72 0.46
N ILE A 376 -21.16 -7.40 0.55
CA ILE A 376 -20.23 -6.63 -0.26
C ILE A 376 -19.45 -5.72 0.68
N PHE A 377 -18.13 -5.89 0.73
CA PHE A 377 -17.25 -4.99 1.47
C PHE A 377 -17.19 -3.62 0.81
N THR A 378 -17.28 -2.56 1.62
CA THR A 378 -17.30 -1.18 1.18
C THR A 378 -15.95 -0.48 1.41
N GLY A 379 -15.79 0.72 0.83
CA GLY A 379 -14.62 1.56 1.07
C GLY A 379 -13.37 1.20 0.27
N ILE A 380 -13.48 0.37 -0.78
CA ILE A 380 -12.36 0.11 -1.70
C ILE A 380 -12.41 1.18 -2.80
N PRO A 381 -11.46 2.14 -2.83
CA PRO A 381 -11.55 3.28 -3.71
C PRO A 381 -11.24 2.93 -5.17
N ASN A 382 -11.95 3.55 -6.08
CA ASN A 382 -11.65 3.59 -7.50
C ASN A 382 -11.83 5.05 -7.98
N PHE A 383 -10.73 5.77 -8.14
CA PHE A 383 -10.72 7.18 -8.45
C PHE A 383 -10.81 7.42 -9.95
N ALA A 384 -11.39 8.57 -10.34
CA ALA A 384 -11.32 9.02 -11.73
C ALA A 384 -9.87 9.43 -12.06
N PRO A 385 -9.35 9.03 -13.23
CA PRO A 385 -8.03 9.46 -13.68
C PRO A 385 -7.98 10.97 -13.93
N GLU A 386 -6.78 11.53 -13.82
CA GLU A 386 -6.52 12.97 -14.02
C GLU A 386 -5.88 13.25 -15.39
N LEU A 387 -5.15 12.28 -15.94
CA LEU A 387 -4.47 12.40 -17.22
C LEU A 387 -5.01 11.38 -18.22
N PHE A 388 -5.16 11.82 -19.47
CA PHE A 388 -5.72 10.97 -20.53
C PHE A 388 -4.82 11.01 -21.77
N ARG A 389 -4.50 9.82 -22.30
CA ARG A 389 -3.72 9.69 -23.54
C ARG A 389 -4.30 8.59 -24.42
N ARG A 390 -4.25 8.82 -25.74
CA ARG A 390 -4.63 7.81 -26.74
C ARG A 390 -3.45 6.87 -26.98
N ALA A 391 -3.72 5.58 -26.96
CA ALA A 391 -2.74 4.57 -27.35
C ALA A 391 -2.62 4.54 -28.89
N VAL A 392 -1.42 4.81 -29.38
CA VAL A 392 -1.08 4.79 -30.82
C VAL A 392 -0.14 3.62 -31.07
N LEU A 393 -0.56 2.74 -31.96
CA LEU A 393 0.15 1.52 -32.28
C LEU A 393 1.08 1.71 -33.47
N SER A 394 2.35 1.35 -33.33
CA SER A 394 3.33 1.40 -34.42
C SER A 394 3.05 0.35 -35.50
N GLU A 395 2.56 -0.84 -35.10
CA GLU A 395 2.27 -1.95 -35.99
C GLU A 395 0.77 -2.33 -35.96
N PRO A 396 -0.05 -2.00 -36.99
CA PRO A 396 -1.50 -2.24 -36.98
C PRO A 396 -1.91 -3.70 -36.72
N LEU A 397 -1.09 -4.67 -37.13
CA LEU A 397 -1.34 -6.10 -36.95
C LEU A 397 -1.36 -6.53 -35.47
N LYS A 398 -0.76 -5.75 -34.57
CA LYS A 398 -0.70 -6.01 -33.13
C LYS A 398 -1.90 -5.44 -32.33
N LEU A 399 -2.92 -4.90 -33.00
CA LEU A 399 -4.09 -4.28 -32.34
C LEU A 399 -4.78 -5.23 -31.32
N LYS A 400 -4.89 -6.53 -31.65
CA LYS A 400 -5.48 -7.52 -30.74
C LYS A 400 -4.63 -7.71 -29.47
N ALA A 401 -3.31 -7.73 -29.62
CA ALA A 401 -2.36 -7.83 -28.51
C ALA A 401 -2.39 -6.55 -27.65
N LEU A 402 -2.44 -5.35 -28.28
CA LEU A 402 -2.60 -4.07 -27.59
C LEU A 402 -3.88 -4.04 -26.75
N LYS A 403 -5.04 -4.36 -27.33
CA LYS A 403 -6.32 -4.39 -26.60
C LYS A 403 -6.26 -5.33 -25.40
N ARG A 404 -5.69 -6.52 -25.58
CA ARG A 404 -5.50 -7.50 -24.50
C ARG A 404 -4.58 -6.96 -23.40
N GLY A 405 -3.41 -6.40 -23.77
CA GLY A 405 -2.45 -5.86 -22.82
C GLY A 405 -3.04 -4.71 -22.00
N LEU A 406 -3.66 -3.73 -22.68
CA LEU A 406 -4.31 -2.61 -21.99
C LEU A 406 -5.43 -3.07 -21.05
N ALA A 407 -6.29 -4.01 -21.47
CA ALA A 407 -7.34 -4.54 -20.60
C ALA A 407 -6.75 -5.19 -19.34
N GLN A 408 -5.69 -5.99 -19.48
CA GLN A 408 -5.04 -6.65 -18.37
C GLN A 408 -4.36 -5.68 -17.40
N LEU A 409 -3.69 -4.63 -17.92
CA LEU A 409 -3.11 -3.57 -17.10
C LEU A 409 -4.20 -2.78 -16.33
N CYS A 410 -5.37 -2.61 -16.93
CA CYS A 410 -6.50 -1.96 -16.25
C CYS A 410 -7.13 -2.85 -15.16
N GLU A 411 -7.16 -4.17 -15.35
CA GLU A 411 -7.62 -5.11 -14.32
C GLU A 411 -6.74 -5.06 -13.06
N GLU A 412 -5.46 -4.73 -13.19
CA GLU A 412 -4.55 -4.49 -12.06
C GLU A 412 -4.84 -3.16 -11.33
N GLY A 413 -5.65 -2.28 -11.94
CA GLY A 413 -6.10 -1.02 -11.36
C GLY A 413 -5.10 0.13 -11.41
N ALA A 414 -3.94 -0.04 -12.04
CA ALA A 414 -2.95 1.03 -12.17
C ALA A 414 -3.36 2.10 -13.20
N THR A 415 -4.19 1.74 -14.17
CA THR A 415 -4.71 2.62 -15.23
C THR A 415 -6.16 2.25 -15.55
N GLN A 416 -6.86 3.12 -16.28
CA GLN A 416 -8.24 2.89 -16.72
C GLN A 416 -8.34 3.04 -18.23
N LEU A 417 -9.05 2.12 -18.89
CA LEU A 417 -9.24 2.12 -20.33
C LEU A 417 -10.63 2.61 -20.69
N PHE A 418 -10.69 3.56 -21.64
CA PHE A 418 -11.92 4.12 -22.18
C PHE A 418 -11.95 3.95 -23.70
N GLN A 419 -13.06 3.44 -24.20
CA GLN A 419 -13.30 3.27 -25.62
C GLN A 419 -14.44 4.20 -26.05
N PRO A 420 -14.17 5.28 -26.82
CA PRO A 420 -15.21 6.19 -27.32
C PRO A 420 -16.28 5.47 -28.13
N LEU A 421 -17.53 5.92 -28.04
CA LEU A 421 -18.65 5.32 -28.78
C LEU A 421 -18.61 5.65 -30.29
N THR A 422 -17.85 6.66 -30.70
CA THR A 422 -17.81 7.17 -32.06
C THR A 422 -16.67 6.64 -32.91
N ASN A 423 -15.65 6.05 -32.29
CA ASN A 423 -14.46 5.52 -32.98
C ASN A 423 -13.87 4.32 -32.24
N ASN A 424 -12.77 3.78 -32.76
CA ASN A 424 -12.06 2.64 -32.16
C ASN A 424 -10.82 3.05 -31.35
N ASP A 425 -10.69 4.32 -30.99
CA ASP A 425 -9.57 4.78 -30.17
C ASP A 425 -9.56 4.08 -28.82
N LEU A 426 -8.37 3.87 -28.30
CA LEU A 426 -8.13 3.34 -26.96
C LEU A 426 -7.52 4.46 -26.13
N ILE A 427 -8.32 5.03 -25.24
CA ILE A 427 -7.88 6.12 -24.36
C ILE A 427 -7.53 5.53 -23.02
N LEU A 428 -6.27 5.69 -22.59
CA LEU A 428 -5.81 5.31 -21.29
C LEU A 428 -5.89 6.51 -20.34
N GLY A 429 -6.50 6.30 -19.18
CA GLY A 429 -6.55 7.24 -18.08
C GLY A 429 -5.58 6.82 -16.97
N ALA A 430 -4.87 7.79 -16.40
CA ALA A 430 -3.89 7.60 -15.34
C ALA A 430 -3.94 8.76 -14.33
N ILE A 431 -3.39 8.59 -13.15
CA ILE A 431 -3.24 9.64 -12.14
C ILE A 431 -2.01 10.50 -12.49
N GLY A 432 -0.90 9.87 -12.85
CA GLY A 432 0.34 10.56 -13.15
C GLY A 432 1.02 10.10 -14.46
N PRO A 433 1.97 10.90 -14.95
CA PRO A 433 2.62 10.66 -16.25
C PRO A 433 3.44 9.36 -16.28
N LEU A 434 4.05 8.97 -15.15
CA LEU A 434 4.89 7.78 -15.06
C LEU A 434 4.11 6.47 -15.32
N GLN A 435 2.80 6.45 -15.04
CA GLN A 435 1.96 5.29 -15.33
C GLN A 435 1.86 4.99 -16.83
N PHE A 436 1.92 5.99 -17.70
CA PHE A 436 1.97 5.77 -19.16
C PHE A 436 3.31 5.14 -19.59
N ASP A 437 4.42 5.57 -18.97
CA ASP A 437 5.74 4.99 -19.25
C ASP A 437 5.80 3.52 -18.83
N VAL A 438 5.25 3.23 -17.63
CA VAL A 438 5.13 1.86 -17.12
C VAL A 438 4.26 1.01 -18.03
N ALA A 439 3.11 1.55 -18.49
CA ALA A 439 2.22 0.84 -19.40
C ALA A 439 2.91 0.57 -20.75
N ALA A 440 3.62 1.54 -21.32
CA ALA A 440 4.37 1.36 -22.57
C ALA A 440 5.48 0.31 -22.42
N PHE A 441 6.23 0.37 -21.32
CA PHE A 441 7.28 -0.60 -21.02
C PHE A 441 6.70 -2.02 -20.92
N ARG A 442 5.64 -2.21 -20.14
CA ARG A 442 4.99 -3.52 -19.94
C ARG A 442 4.34 -4.05 -21.21
N LEU A 443 3.70 -3.19 -22.03
CA LEU A 443 3.16 -3.59 -23.33
C LEU A 443 4.26 -4.14 -24.25
N ARG A 444 5.43 -3.53 -24.24
CA ARG A 444 6.57 -3.98 -25.04
C ARG A 444 7.18 -5.28 -24.50
N ASP A 445 7.45 -5.33 -23.21
CA ASP A 445 8.15 -6.45 -22.55
C ASP A 445 7.27 -7.70 -22.43
N GLU A 446 6.01 -7.55 -21.99
CA GLU A 446 5.11 -8.67 -21.70
C GLU A 446 4.26 -9.10 -22.91
N TYR A 447 3.89 -8.15 -23.78
CA TYR A 447 2.96 -8.39 -24.89
C TYR A 447 3.61 -8.26 -26.28
N GLY A 448 4.87 -7.80 -26.35
CA GLY A 448 5.58 -7.56 -27.60
C GLY A 448 4.97 -6.45 -28.45
N VAL A 449 4.32 -5.47 -27.82
CA VAL A 449 3.61 -4.38 -28.49
C VAL A 449 4.32 -3.06 -28.26
N ASP A 450 4.79 -2.43 -29.32
CA ASP A 450 5.31 -1.07 -29.26
C ASP A 450 4.17 -0.06 -29.46
N CYS A 451 3.93 0.72 -28.40
CA CYS A 451 2.82 1.65 -28.30
C CYS A 451 3.31 3.00 -27.75
N GLN A 452 2.84 4.09 -28.37
CA GLN A 452 3.06 5.45 -27.88
C GLN A 452 1.74 6.02 -27.32
N PHE A 453 1.84 6.91 -26.36
CA PHE A 453 0.70 7.54 -25.73
C PHE A 453 0.64 9.04 -26.09
N GLU A 454 -0.34 9.44 -26.90
CA GLU A 454 -0.55 10.81 -27.35
C GLU A 454 -1.61 11.53 -26.52
N PRO A 455 -1.42 12.82 -26.21
CA PRO A 455 -2.42 13.62 -25.49
C PRO A 455 -3.77 13.66 -26.22
N VAL A 456 -4.86 13.68 -25.46
CA VAL A 456 -6.23 13.86 -25.97
C VAL A 456 -6.93 15.03 -25.27
N LYS A 457 -7.96 15.60 -25.90
CA LYS A 457 -8.77 16.67 -25.31
C LYS A 457 -9.80 16.13 -24.33
N VAL A 458 -9.33 15.49 -23.28
CA VAL A 458 -10.12 15.02 -22.14
C VAL A 458 -9.45 15.53 -20.87
N ASN A 459 -10.20 16.19 -20.02
CA ASN A 459 -9.72 16.75 -18.77
C ASN A 459 -10.17 15.89 -17.57
N THR A 460 -11.38 15.33 -17.64
CA THR A 460 -11.90 14.47 -16.57
C THR A 460 -12.96 13.51 -17.08
N VAL A 461 -13.22 12.45 -16.33
CA VAL A 461 -14.24 11.46 -16.65
C VAL A 461 -15.29 11.40 -15.54
N ARG A 462 -16.54 11.08 -15.91
CA ARG A 462 -17.63 10.80 -14.96
C ARG A 462 -18.40 9.58 -15.42
N TRP A 463 -18.68 8.66 -14.50
CA TRP A 463 -19.59 7.55 -14.75
C TRP A 463 -21.02 8.06 -14.78
N ILE A 464 -21.77 7.58 -15.77
CA ILE A 464 -23.11 8.09 -16.07
C ILE A 464 -24.14 7.03 -15.70
N THR A 465 -25.09 7.42 -14.84
CA THR A 465 -26.27 6.64 -14.54
C THR A 465 -27.52 7.51 -14.57
N ALA A 466 -28.67 6.92 -14.86
CA ALA A 466 -29.96 7.58 -14.75
C ALA A 466 -31.00 6.52 -14.37
N THR A 467 -32.01 6.92 -13.61
CA THR A 467 -33.14 6.07 -13.23
C THR A 467 -34.10 5.80 -14.39
N ASP A 468 -34.22 6.76 -15.32
CA ASP A 468 -35.04 6.63 -16.55
C ASP A 468 -34.19 6.20 -17.75
N GLU A 469 -34.42 5.01 -18.27
CA GLU A 469 -33.75 4.49 -19.46
C GLU A 469 -33.98 5.34 -20.72
N LYS A 470 -35.16 5.97 -20.87
CA LYS A 470 -35.47 6.83 -22.02
C LYS A 470 -34.64 8.11 -21.97
N LEU A 471 -34.48 8.66 -20.76
CA LEU A 471 -33.60 9.81 -20.53
C LEU A 471 -32.16 9.46 -20.86
N LEU A 472 -31.67 8.30 -20.41
CA LEU A 472 -30.32 7.83 -20.70
C LEU A 472 -30.07 7.64 -22.19
N LEU A 473 -31.05 7.09 -22.93
CA LEU A 473 -30.99 6.96 -24.39
C LEU A 473 -30.93 8.31 -25.11
N LYS A 474 -31.72 9.30 -24.65
CA LYS A 474 -31.70 10.66 -25.16
C LYS A 474 -30.36 11.34 -24.90
N PHE A 475 -29.81 11.18 -23.70
CA PHE A 475 -28.50 11.64 -23.31
C PHE A 475 -27.40 11.05 -24.21
N LYS A 476 -27.41 9.72 -24.40
CA LYS A 476 -26.46 9.02 -25.29
C LYS A 476 -26.47 9.55 -26.71
N ARG A 477 -27.66 9.73 -27.30
CA ARG A 477 -27.79 10.24 -28.68
C ARG A 477 -27.24 11.65 -28.82
N ARG A 478 -27.45 12.52 -27.81
CA ARG A 478 -27.08 13.94 -27.91
C ARG A 478 -25.62 14.20 -27.62
N LEU A 479 -24.99 13.38 -26.78
CA LEU A 479 -23.60 13.57 -26.33
C LEU A 479 -22.66 12.47 -26.80
N MET A 480 -23.03 11.71 -27.81
CA MET A 480 -22.32 10.52 -28.29
C MET A 480 -20.82 10.78 -28.54
N ALA A 481 -20.46 12.00 -29.00
CA ALA A 481 -19.07 12.38 -29.25
C ALA A 481 -18.19 12.45 -28.00
N ASN A 482 -18.81 12.64 -26.83
CA ASN A 482 -18.14 12.73 -25.54
C ASN A 482 -18.38 11.51 -24.65
N LEU A 483 -18.96 10.45 -25.20
CA LEU A 483 -19.24 9.22 -24.45
C LEU A 483 -18.30 8.10 -24.84
N ALA A 484 -17.93 7.31 -23.84
CA ALA A 484 -17.12 6.11 -23.98
C ALA A 484 -17.68 4.99 -23.08
N ASN A 485 -17.21 3.79 -23.32
CA ASN A 485 -17.32 2.70 -22.35
C ASN A 485 -15.98 2.53 -21.65
N ASP A 486 -16.01 2.27 -20.34
CA ASP A 486 -14.82 1.80 -19.62
C ASP A 486 -14.54 0.31 -19.93
N HIS A 487 -13.46 -0.24 -19.36
CA HIS A 487 -13.07 -1.65 -19.60
C HIS A 487 -14.09 -2.69 -19.09
N LEU A 488 -15.03 -2.28 -18.22
CA LEU A 488 -16.14 -3.10 -17.73
C LEU A 488 -17.44 -2.88 -18.53
N GLY A 489 -17.40 -2.06 -19.59
CA GLY A 489 -18.53 -1.76 -20.44
C GLY A 489 -19.49 -0.69 -19.88
N ARG A 490 -19.11 0.00 -18.80
CA ARG A 490 -19.94 1.03 -18.17
C ARG A 490 -19.81 2.35 -18.91
N LEU A 491 -20.95 3.08 -19.02
CA LEU A 491 -21.01 4.34 -19.73
C LEU A 491 -20.28 5.45 -18.95
N VAL A 492 -19.43 6.18 -19.63
CA VAL A 492 -18.71 7.32 -19.07
C VAL A 492 -18.83 8.56 -19.99
N TYR A 493 -18.82 9.73 -19.38
CA TYR A 493 -18.71 11.02 -20.06
C TYR A 493 -17.27 11.51 -19.99
N LEU A 494 -16.62 11.68 -21.13
CA LEU A 494 -15.28 12.23 -21.28
C LEU A 494 -15.40 13.75 -21.42
N ALA A 495 -15.19 14.50 -20.35
CA ALA A 495 -15.33 15.94 -20.34
C ALA A 495 -14.06 16.62 -20.86
N PRO A 496 -14.14 17.48 -21.89
CA PRO A 496 -12.98 18.21 -22.41
C PRO A 496 -12.49 19.31 -21.46
N SER A 497 -13.33 19.76 -20.53
CA SER A 497 -12.99 20.72 -19.46
C SER A 497 -13.98 20.63 -18.31
N THR A 498 -13.59 21.16 -17.14
CA THR A 498 -14.48 21.27 -15.97
C THR A 498 -15.71 22.15 -16.27
N VAL A 499 -15.53 23.21 -17.04
CA VAL A 499 -16.64 24.09 -17.49
C VAL A 499 -17.66 23.33 -18.33
N SER A 500 -17.18 22.51 -19.29
CA SER A 500 -18.05 21.68 -20.12
C SER A 500 -18.80 20.64 -19.28
N LEU A 501 -18.16 20.07 -18.26
CA LEU A 501 -18.80 19.14 -17.33
C LEU A 501 -19.94 19.81 -16.57
N ASN A 502 -19.70 21.00 -16.00
CA ASN A 502 -20.68 21.73 -15.20
C ASN A 502 -21.89 22.16 -16.06
N LEU A 503 -21.66 22.71 -17.26
CA LEU A 503 -22.72 23.03 -18.19
C LEU A 503 -23.54 21.79 -18.61
N THR A 504 -22.89 20.62 -18.72
CA THR A 504 -23.60 19.40 -19.07
C THR A 504 -24.44 18.90 -17.89
N LYS A 505 -23.95 18.99 -16.65
CA LYS A 505 -24.73 18.68 -15.45
C LYS A 505 -25.98 19.57 -15.32
N GLU A 506 -25.83 20.87 -15.53
CA GLU A 506 -26.95 21.83 -15.49
C GLU A 506 -28.04 21.50 -16.53
N ARG A 507 -27.63 21.08 -17.74
CA ARG A 507 -28.57 20.70 -18.83
C ARG A 507 -29.24 19.35 -18.61
N TRP A 508 -28.67 18.48 -17.76
CA TRP A 508 -29.13 17.14 -17.52
C TRP A 508 -29.18 16.84 -16.01
N PRO A 509 -30.04 17.56 -15.24
CA PRO A 509 -30.08 17.45 -13.79
C PRO A 509 -30.50 16.06 -13.28
N ASP A 510 -31.27 15.31 -14.08
CA ASP A 510 -31.75 13.96 -13.74
C ASP A 510 -30.78 12.84 -14.17
N VAL A 511 -29.61 13.20 -14.69
CA VAL A 511 -28.51 12.29 -15.01
C VAL A 511 -27.44 12.42 -13.93
N ASP A 512 -27.06 11.31 -13.33
CA ASP A 512 -26.05 11.27 -12.29
C ASP A 512 -24.64 11.18 -12.90
N PHE A 513 -23.72 12.07 -12.45
CA PHE A 513 -22.33 12.17 -12.90
C PHE A 513 -21.39 11.88 -11.74
N ARG A 514 -20.99 10.62 -11.55
CA ARG A 514 -20.16 10.19 -10.43
C ARG A 514 -18.68 10.36 -10.71
N ALA A 515 -17.98 10.98 -9.76
CA ALA A 515 -16.52 11.16 -9.83
C ALA A 515 -15.76 9.90 -9.37
N THR A 516 -16.36 9.14 -8.48
CA THR A 516 -15.83 7.88 -7.97
C THR A 516 -16.84 6.78 -8.24
N GLN A 517 -16.37 5.57 -8.40
CA GLN A 517 -17.23 4.41 -8.41
C GLN A 517 -16.71 3.44 -7.35
N GLU A 518 -17.52 3.20 -6.35
CA GLU A 518 -17.30 2.02 -5.54
C GLU A 518 -17.54 0.80 -6.44
N ASN A 519 -16.69 -0.18 -6.36
CA ASN A 519 -16.95 -1.46 -6.98
C ASN A 519 -18.09 -2.13 -6.17
N VAL A 520 -19.30 -1.64 -6.37
CA VAL A 520 -20.49 -2.32 -5.90
C VAL A 520 -20.66 -3.51 -6.82
N GLY A 521 -20.34 -4.71 -6.30
CA GLY A 521 -20.48 -5.96 -7.01
C GLY A 521 -21.91 -6.26 -7.44
#